data_542524368e36b55935512eb3134bbb1c
#
_entry.id   542524368e36b55935512eb3134bbb1c
#
_cell.length_a   1.000
_cell.length_b   1.000
_cell.length_c   1.000
_cell.angle_alpha   90.00
_cell.angle_beta   90.00
_cell.angle_gamma   90.00
#
_symmetry.space_group_name_H-M   'P 1'
#
loop_
_entity.id
_entity.type
_entity.pdbx_description
1 polymer ?
#
loop_
_entity_poly.entity_id
_entity_poly.type
_entity_poly.pdbx_seq_one_letter_code
_entity_poly.pdbx_strand_id
1 'polypeptide(L)'
;MAIKETGVSYYGLSYPEHARKDFEEMIAHNCNAVILALTEFDIDFWFPNIIEITKVAKEMGMKVYLDTWGIGKWFGGEPPSLFLTNNPGNRQVSALTGEALPNACFNTPAFRDYFYRICEKLAREVPADGFFWDEPHYALPKGIASITGGVADDWACRCPICQKKFEQQYGYPMPKLLTPEVVQFRENEALETLRIASEKIKAIRPDAKITCCVHATQNTYYVTERRGYDNWDKVASTDAFDVFSTTIINYNLPQSFFENITKRTVDIASKYGKENQRWIMGYFNEPENLDKVKEICHLYDDMGVESLFAWTYRGGHGTVLAAPHALELWDKLGEAYGEVLDPQYKIK
;
A
#
# COMPACT_ATOMS: atom_id res chain seq x y z
N MET A 1 9.39 21.01 -9.84
CA MET A 1 8.37 21.19 -8.78
C MET A 1 8.99 20.59 -7.53
N ALA A 2 8.86 21.16 -6.37
CA ALA A 2 9.54 20.66 -5.19
C ALA A 2 8.67 19.62 -4.46
N ILE A 3 9.30 18.64 -3.83
CA ILE A 3 8.66 17.63 -2.99
C ILE A 3 7.92 18.33 -1.83
N LYS A 4 6.64 18.01 -1.65
CA LYS A 4 5.77 18.59 -0.62
C LYS A 4 5.69 17.73 0.64
N GLU A 5 5.87 16.43 0.49
CA GLU A 5 5.79 15.45 1.57
C GLU A 5 6.93 14.45 1.49
N THR A 6 7.57 14.25 2.63
CA THR A 6 8.55 13.20 2.87
C THR A 6 8.13 12.42 4.10
N GLY A 7 8.13 11.11 4.03
CA GLY A 7 7.62 10.29 5.12
C GLY A 7 8.11 8.86 5.09
N VAL A 8 7.66 8.11 6.08
CA VAL A 8 7.96 6.69 6.23
C VAL A 8 6.74 5.93 6.70
N SER A 9 6.72 4.63 6.40
CA SER A 9 5.80 3.71 7.08
C SER A 9 6.28 3.41 8.49
N TYR A 10 5.34 3.32 9.41
CA TYR A 10 5.57 3.06 10.83
C TYR A 10 4.57 2.02 11.34
N TYR A 11 5.07 0.98 11.98
CA TYR A 11 4.30 -0.15 12.50
C TYR A 11 4.82 -0.58 13.88
N GLY A 12 4.11 -1.48 14.55
CA GLY A 12 4.42 -1.87 15.93
C GLY A 12 3.90 -0.84 16.95
N LEU A 13 2.74 -0.27 16.67
CA LEU A 13 2.14 0.84 17.41
C LEU A 13 1.58 0.38 18.76
N SER A 14 2.35 0.56 19.84
CA SER A 14 1.88 0.14 21.17
C SER A 14 1.57 1.33 22.09
N TYR A 15 2.53 2.23 22.32
CA TYR A 15 2.41 3.29 23.32
C TYR A 15 2.71 4.68 22.75
N PRO A 16 1.86 5.69 23.03
CA PRO A 16 2.04 7.05 22.51
C PRO A 16 3.36 7.72 22.92
N GLU A 17 3.87 7.44 24.11
CA GLU A 17 5.14 7.99 24.60
C GLU A 17 6.36 7.42 23.85
N HIS A 18 6.29 6.20 23.35
CA HIS A 18 7.33 5.63 22.49
C HIS A 18 7.23 6.26 21.10
N ALA A 19 6.04 6.31 20.55
CA ALA A 19 5.79 6.90 19.24
C ALA A 19 6.23 8.38 19.18
N ARG A 20 6.06 9.15 20.25
CA ARG A 20 6.53 10.54 20.31
C ARG A 20 8.04 10.65 20.05
N LYS A 21 8.85 9.80 20.67
CA LYS A 21 10.32 9.78 20.46
C LYS A 21 10.67 9.39 19.02
N ASP A 22 9.95 8.44 18.47
CA ASP A 22 10.17 8.00 17.09
C ASP A 22 9.77 9.12 16.11
N PHE A 23 8.71 9.87 16.38
CA PHE A 23 8.32 11.04 15.56
C PHE A 23 9.32 12.19 15.68
N GLU A 24 9.90 12.43 16.87
CA GLU A 24 11.00 13.39 17.04
C GLU A 24 12.19 13.02 16.13
N GLU A 25 12.55 11.74 16.09
CA GLU A 25 13.61 11.24 15.21
C GLU A 25 13.22 11.37 13.73
N MET A 26 11.98 11.01 13.35
CA MET A 26 11.51 11.16 11.96
C MET A 26 11.56 12.63 11.51
N ILE A 27 11.15 13.57 12.35
CA ILE A 27 11.21 15.00 12.04
C ILE A 27 12.66 15.46 11.91
N ALA A 28 13.56 15.00 12.78
CA ALA A 28 14.99 15.28 12.67
C ALA A 28 15.60 14.74 11.36
N HIS A 29 15.01 13.69 10.79
CA HIS A 29 15.33 13.12 9.47
C HIS A 29 14.49 13.72 8.34
N ASN A 30 13.96 14.93 8.54
CA ASN A 30 13.19 15.68 7.54
C ASN A 30 11.90 14.99 7.06
N CYS A 31 11.30 14.09 7.83
CA CYS A 31 9.94 13.61 7.57
C CYS A 31 8.91 14.63 8.06
N ASN A 32 7.95 14.98 7.21
CA ASN A 32 6.80 15.80 7.56
C ASN A 32 5.47 15.03 7.52
N ALA A 33 5.55 13.73 7.20
CA ALA A 33 4.41 12.82 7.16
C ALA A 33 4.79 11.43 7.68
N VAL A 34 3.79 10.69 8.14
CA VAL A 34 3.93 9.29 8.56
C VAL A 34 2.73 8.46 8.10
N ILE A 35 2.99 7.23 7.68
CA ILE A 35 1.95 6.23 7.40
C ILE A 35 1.94 5.23 8.55
N LEU A 36 0.82 5.16 9.27
CA LEU A 36 0.60 4.20 10.35
C LEU A 36 0.06 2.91 9.75
N ALA A 37 0.89 1.87 9.72
CA ALA A 37 0.51 0.56 9.21
C ALA A 37 -0.23 -0.24 10.29
N LEU A 38 -1.51 -0.54 10.04
CA LEU A 38 -2.44 -1.13 11.00
C LEU A 38 -2.77 -2.58 10.63
N THR A 39 -2.73 -3.44 11.64
CA THR A 39 -3.26 -4.81 11.56
C THR A 39 -4.67 -4.89 12.14
N GLU A 40 -5.37 -6.00 11.88
CA GLU A 40 -6.66 -6.27 12.54
C GLU A 40 -6.49 -6.32 14.08
N PHE A 41 -5.35 -6.85 14.56
CA PHE A 41 -5.06 -6.89 16.00
C PHE A 41 -4.85 -5.50 16.60
N ASP A 42 -4.21 -4.58 15.89
CA ASP A 42 -4.05 -3.20 16.35
C ASP A 42 -5.42 -2.52 16.52
N ILE A 43 -6.32 -2.75 15.56
CA ILE A 43 -7.66 -2.17 15.57
C ILE A 43 -8.55 -2.79 16.65
N ASP A 44 -8.43 -4.09 16.89
CA ASP A 44 -9.25 -4.80 17.88
C ASP A 44 -8.75 -4.59 19.31
N PHE A 45 -7.43 -4.49 19.52
CA PHE A 45 -6.82 -4.48 20.84
C PHE A 45 -6.20 -3.12 21.22
N TRP A 46 -5.45 -2.47 20.30
CA TRP A 46 -4.71 -1.23 20.58
C TRP A 46 -5.42 0.03 20.12
N PHE A 47 -6.68 -0.03 19.76
CA PHE A 47 -7.40 1.06 19.12
C PHE A 47 -7.34 2.41 19.86
N PRO A 48 -7.48 2.48 21.21
CA PRO A 48 -7.30 3.74 21.93
C PRO A 48 -5.92 4.37 21.71
N ASN A 49 -4.87 3.53 21.65
CA ASN A 49 -3.51 4.02 21.44
C ASN A 49 -3.28 4.49 19.99
N ILE A 50 -3.94 3.90 19.02
CA ILE A 50 -3.89 4.40 17.61
C ILE A 50 -4.41 5.84 17.56
N ILE A 51 -5.50 6.15 18.25
CA ILE A 51 -6.07 7.51 18.33
C ILE A 51 -5.05 8.47 18.94
N GLU A 52 -4.48 8.10 20.09
CA GLU A 52 -3.53 8.96 20.81
C GLU A 52 -2.21 9.12 20.04
N ILE A 53 -1.67 8.06 19.42
CA ILE A 53 -0.47 8.12 18.57
C ILE A 53 -0.72 9.08 17.40
N THR A 54 -1.89 8.99 16.76
CA THR A 54 -2.26 9.90 15.67
C THR A 54 -2.31 11.35 16.15
N LYS A 55 -2.89 11.61 17.32
CA LYS A 55 -2.91 12.96 17.92
C LYS A 55 -1.50 13.47 18.20
N VAL A 56 -0.64 12.65 18.76
CA VAL A 56 0.77 13.01 19.04
C VAL A 56 1.49 13.42 17.75
N ALA A 57 1.38 12.64 16.67
CA ALA A 57 1.99 13.00 15.38
C ALA A 57 1.44 14.34 14.85
N LYS A 58 0.12 14.57 14.95
CA LYS A 58 -0.54 15.80 14.52
C LYS A 58 -0.10 17.01 15.37
N GLU A 59 0.01 16.87 16.69
CA GLU A 59 0.51 17.90 17.60
C GLU A 59 1.95 18.32 17.25
N MET A 60 2.76 17.37 16.75
CA MET A 60 4.12 17.62 16.30
C MET A 60 4.21 18.19 14.88
N GLY A 61 3.07 18.42 14.21
CA GLY A 61 2.98 19.02 12.88
C GLY A 61 3.08 18.03 11.72
N MET A 62 3.11 16.73 11.98
CA MET A 62 3.15 15.71 10.93
C MET A 62 1.76 15.49 10.30
N LYS A 63 1.74 15.18 9.01
CA LYS A 63 0.57 14.57 8.37
C LYS A 63 0.55 13.07 8.66
N VAL A 64 -0.65 12.53 8.88
CA VAL A 64 -0.83 11.14 9.25
C VAL A 64 -1.76 10.43 8.27
N TYR A 65 -1.30 9.34 7.69
CA TYR A 65 -2.09 8.46 6.84
C TYR A 65 -2.24 7.09 7.49
N LEU A 66 -3.41 6.49 7.34
CA LEU A 66 -3.71 5.15 7.87
C LEU A 66 -3.60 4.13 6.74
N ASP A 67 -2.70 3.19 6.92
CA ASP A 67 -2.57 2.05 6.03
C ASP A 67 -3.25 0.83 6.65
N THR A 68 -4.17 0.24 5.91
CA THR A 68 -4.88 -0.97 6.31
C THR A 68 -4.08 -2.25 6.03
N TRP A 69 -2.78 -2.15 6.14
CA TRP A 69 -1.72 -3.10 5.80
C TRP A 69 -2.03 -4.57 6.17
N GLY A 70 -2.54 -4.82 7.36
CA GLY A 70 -2.80 -6.17 7.86
C GLY A 70 -4.25 -6.63 7.77
N ILE A 71 -5.13 -5.96 6.99
CA ILE A 71 -6.55 -6.31 6.93
C ILE A 71 -6.85 -7.24 5.75
N GLY A 72 -7.42 -8.40 6.04
CA GLY A 72 -7.88 -9.37 5.03
C GLY A 72 -6.78 -9.94 4.15
N LYS A 73 -5.53 -9.57 4.39
CA LYS A 73 -4.39 -9.88 3.52
C LYS A 73 -4.63 -9.47 2.06
N TRP A 74 -5.28 -8.32 1.87
CA TRP A 74 -5.50 -7.69 0.57
C TRP A 74 -4.38 -6.77 0.13
N PHE A 75 -3.59 -6.32 1.09
CA PHE A 75 -2.54 -5.33 0.96
C PHE A 75 -1.15 -5.96 1.07
N GLY A 76 -0.10 -5.17 0.91
CA GLY A 76 1.29 -5.63 0.94
C GLY A 76 1.76 -6.29 2.25
N GLY A 77 0.93 -6.25 3.30
CA GLY A 77 1.31 -6.72 4.63
C GLY A 77 1.46 -8.23 4.80
N GLU A 78 2.39 -8.62 5.67
CA GLU A 78 2.65 -10.00 6.06
C GLU A 78 1.68 -10.56 7.11
N PRO A 79 1.03 -9.76 8.00
CA PRO A 79 0.21 -10.31 9.07
C PRO A 79 -0.93 -11.19 8.58
N PRO A 80 -1.24 -12.28 9.29
CA PRO A 80 -2.42 -13.07 9.00
C PRO A 80 -3.69 -12.28 9.37
N SER A 81 -4.77 -12.49 8.61
CA SER A 81 -6.08 -11.93 8.96
C SER A 81 -6.73 -12.70 10.11
N LEU A 82 -7.03 -12.01 11.21
CA LEU A 82 -7.80 -12.56 12.34
C LEU A 82 -9.24 -12.87 11.93
N PHE A 83 -9.85 -12.01 11.10
CA PHE A 83 -11.18 -12.27 10.56
C PHE A 83 -11.23 -13.61 9.83
N LEU A 84 -10.27 -13.88 8.94
CA LEU A 84 -10.23 -15.12 8.17
C LEU A 84 -9.88 -16.35 9.01
N THR A 85 -9.22 -16.18 10.14
CA THR A 85 -9.00 -17.27 11.10
C THR A 85 -10.33 -17.75 11.69
N ASN A 86 -11.24 -16.82 12.01
CA ASN A 86 -12.55 -17.13 12.56
C ASN A 86 -13.63 -17.40 11.48
N ASN A 87 -13.39 -16.96 10.24
CA ASN A 87 -14.35 -17.03 9.14
C ASN A 87 -13.69 -17.61 7.86
N PRO A 88 -13.18 -18.84 7.87
CA PRO A 88 -12.35 -19.40 6.80
C PRO A 88 -13.07 -19.50 5.44
N GLY A 89 -14.40 -19.55 5.43
CA GLY A 89 -15.21 -19.56 4.20
C GLY A 89 -15.15 -18.27 3.37
N ASN A 90 -14.54 -17.21 3.91
CA ASN A 90 -14.35 -15.94 3.19
C ASN A 90 -13.02 -15.86 2.44
N ARG A 91 -12.23 -16.91 2.44
CA ARG A 91 -10.93 -16.96 1.77
C ARG A 91 -11.06 -16.99 0.25
N GLN A 92 -10.07 -16.44 -0.42
CA GLN A 92 -9.89 -16.66 -1.85
C GLN A 92 -9.63 -18.14 -2.14
N VAL A 93 -9.98 -18.57 -3.35
CA VAL A 93 -9.81 -19.95 -3.81
C VAL A 93 -8.97 -19.94 -5.08
N SER A 94 -7.94 -20.79 -5.11
CA SER A 94 -7.13 -21.07 -6.29
C SER A 94 -8.00 -21.52 -7.46
N ALA A 95 -7.72 -21.00 -8.64
CA ALA A 95 -8.47 -21.37 -9.84
C ALA A 95 -8.13 -22.77 -10.33
N LEU A 96 -6.87 -23.20 -10.20
CA LEU A 96 -6.38 -24.48 -10.71
C LEU A 96 -6.55 -25.61 -9.67
N THR A 97 -6.14 -25.36 -8.42
CA THR A 97 -6.15 -26.42 -7.38
C THR A 97 -7.48 -26.48 -6.60
N GLY A 98 -8.22 -25.38 -6.53
CA GLY A 98 -9.42 -25.29 -5.70
C GLY A 98 -9.14 -25.10 -4.20
N GLU A 99 -7.88 -24.93 -3.81
CA GLU A 99 -7.49 -24.73 -2.41
C GLU A 99 -7.79 -23.33 -1.92
N ALA A 100 -8.10 -23.23 -0.62
CA ALA A 100 -8.30 -21.95 0.03
C ALA A 100 -6.94 -21.24 0.27
N LEU A 101 -6.87 -19.97 -0.11
CA LEU A 101 -5.69 -19.11 0.02
C LEU A 101 -5.81 -18.19 1.23
N PRO A 102 -4.71 -17.61 1.73
CA PRO A 102 -4.73 -16.82 2.96
C PRO A 102 -5.46 -15.46 2.85
N ASN A 103 -5.78 -15.00 1.65
CA ASN A 103 -6.36 -13.68 1.41
C ASN A 103 -7.90 -13.73 1.44
N ALA A 104 -8.55 -12.67 1.88
CA ALA A 104 -9.99 -12.51 1.80
C ALA A 104 -10.47 -12.34 0.35
N CYS A 105 -11.60 -12.94 0.03
CA CYS A 105 -12.21 -12.73 -1.27
C CYS A 105 -12.90 -11.36 -1.35
N PHE A 106 -12.61 -10.56 -2.36
CA PHE A 106 -13.21 -9.24 -2.61
C PHE A 106 -14.75 -9.31 -2.75
N ASN A 107 -15.31 -10.48 -3.07
CA ASN A 107 -16.73 -10.66 -3.33
C ASN A 107 -17.51 -11.29 -2.19
N THR A 108 -16.88 -11.71 -1.10
CA THR A 108 -17.62 -12.26 0.04
C THR A 108 -18.29 -11.15 0.84
N PRO A 109 -19.64 -11.14 0.99
CA PRO A 109 -20.33 -10.06 1.67
C PRO A 109 -19.85 -9.85 3.10
N ALA A 110 -19.67 -10.93 3.87
CA ALA A 110 -19.26 -10.84 5.26
C ALA A 110 -17.91 -10.14 5.45
N PHE A 111 -16.92 -10.38 4.56
CA PHE A 111 -15.65 -9.69 4.65
C PHE A 111 -15.75 -8.24 4.16
N ARG A 112 -16.47 -7.97 3.09
CA ARG A 112 -16.73 -6.60 2.61
C ARG A 112 -17.38 -5.75 3.69
N ASP A 113 -18.40 -6.26 4.35
CA ASP A 113 -19.08 -5.56 5.44
C ASP A 113 -18.15 -5.32 6.64
N TYR A 114 -17.31 -6.30 6.98
CA TYR A 114 -16.28 -6.16 8.01
C TYR A 114 -15.27 -5.05 7.65
N PHE A 115 -14.72 -5.09 6.45
CA PHE A 115 -13.76 -4.10 5.97
C PHE A 115 -14.35 -2.68 5.94
N TYR A 116 -15.57 -2.53 5.43
CA TYR A 116 -16.24 -1.24 5.39
C TYR A 116 -16.50 -0.68 6.79
N ARG A 117 -16.91 -1.50 7.74
CA ARG A 117 -17.08 -1.07 9.14
C ARG A 117 -15.76 -0.61 9.76
N ILE A 118 -14.65 -1.28 9.47
CA ILE A 118 -13.32 -0.83 9.91
C ILE A 118 -13.00 0.54 9.30
N CYS A 119 -13.16 0.72 8.01
CA CYS A 119 -12.91 1.99 7.34
C CYS A 119 -13.76 3.13 7.94
N GLU A 120 -15.05 2.89 8.14
CA GLU A 120 -15.95 3.86 8.76
C GLU A 120 -15.56 4.18 10.22
N LYS A 121 -15.15 3.17 10.99
CA LYS A 121 -14.69 3.34 12.38
C LYS A 121 -13.41 4.20 12.42
N LEU A 122 -12.42 3.85 11.60
CA LEU A 122 -11.17 4.61 11.49
C LEU A 122 -11.45 6.05 11.07
N ALA A 123 -12.27 6.28 10.06
CA ALA A 123 -12.62 7.61 9.58
C ALA A 123 -13.34 8.46 10.63
N ARG A 124 -14.17 7.86 11.47
CA ARG A 124 -14.94 8.56 12.51
C ARG A 124 -14.12 8.89 13.75
N GLU A 125 -13.24 7.99 14.15
CA GLU A 125 -12.61 8.05 15.47
C GLU A 125 -11.13 8.43 15.45
N VAL A 126 -10.41 8.18 14.34
CA VAL A 126 -8.98 8.50 14.22
C VAL A 126 -8.79 9.81 13.45
N PRO A 127 -8.14 10.84 14.01
CA PRO A 127 -8.00 12.16 13.37
C PRO A 127 -6.87 12.21 12.31
N ALA A 128 -6.76 11.20 11.47
CA ALA A 128 -5.76 11.12 10.40
C ALA A 128 -6.10 12.05 9.23
N ASP A 129 -5.10 12.42 8.42
CA ASP A 129 -5.27 13.25 7.22
C ASP A 129 -5.74 12.44 6.01
N GLY A 130 -5.56 11.12 6.03
CA GLY A 130 -5.99 10.28 4.91
C GLY A 130 -5.79 8.80 5.15
N PHE A 131 -6.05 8.05 4.08
CA PHE A 131 -5.95 6.59 4.03
C PHE A 131 -5.04 6.16 2.89
N PHE A 132 -4.35 5.08 3.10
CA PHE A 132 -3.42 4.51 2.14
C PHE A 132 -3.81 3.06 1.81
N TRP A 133 -4.11 2.79 0.54
CA TRP A 133 -4.34 1.44 0.04
C TRP A 133 -3.02 0.89 -0.48
N ASP A 134 -2.35 0.08 0.35
CA ASP A 134 -1.01 -0.45 0.08
C ASP A 134 -1.04 -1.68 -0.83
N GLU A 135 -0.60 -1.52 -2.06
CA GLU A 135 -0.47 -2.61 -3.04
C GLU A 135 -1.66 -3.60 -3.06
N PRO A 136 -2.92 -3.12 -3.16
CA PRO A 136 -4.04 -4.04 -3.08
C PRO A 136 -3.94 -5.13 -4.15
N HIS A 137 -4.23 -6.38 -3.77
CA HIS A 137 -4.05 -7.50 -4.70
C HIS A 137 -4.88 -8.74 -4.35
N TYR A 138 -5.14 -9.55 -5.37
CA TYR A 138 -5.54 -10.95 -5.18
C TYR A 138 -4.35 -11.78 -4.71
N ALA A 139 -4.63 -12.89 -4.04
CA ALA A 139 -3.60 -13.86 -3.71
C ALA A 139 -2.79 -14.27 -4.96
N LEU A 140 -1.48 -14.35 -4.80
CA LEU A 140 -0.54 -14.69 -5.86
C LEU A 140 0.07 -16.06 -5.62
N PRO A 141 -0.61 -17.16 -6.01
CA PRO A 141 -0.11 -18.51 -5.74
C PRO A 141 1.31 -18.74 -6.30
N LYS A 142 1.64 -18.10 -7.41
CA LYS A 142 2.98 -18.16 -8.00
C LYS A 142 4.01 -17.25 -7.32
N GLY A 143 3.63 -16.07 -6.88
CA GLY A 143 4.55 -15.14 -6.18
C GLY A 143 5.07 -15.72 -4.89
N ILE A 144 4.24 -16.50 -4.21
CA ILE A 144 4.59 -17.26 -3.01
C ILE A 144 5.18 -18.65 -3.38
N ALA A 145 5.07 -19.09 -4.62
CA ALA A 145 5.45 -20.43 -5.06
C ALA A 145 6.92 -20.77 -4.83
N SER A 146 7.83 -19.79 -4.91
CA SER A 146 9.23 -19.97 -4.55
C SER A 146 9.43 -20.27 -3.07
N ILE A 147 8.46 -19.86 -2.23
CA ILE A 147 8.49 -20.03 -0.78
C ILE A 147 7.55 -21.16 -0.33
N THR A 148 6.42 -21.35 -1.02
CA THR A 148 5.33 -22.24 -0.59
C THR A 148 5.02 -23.40 -1.54
N GLY A 149 5.72 -23.50 -2.67
CA GLY A 149 5.50 -24.59 -3.64
C GLY A 149 4.21 -24.46 -4.48
N GLY A 150 3.71 -23.24 -4.69
CA GLY A 150 2.50 -23.00 -5.48
C GLY A 150 2.63 -23.38 -6.96
N VAL A 151 1.49 -23.54 -7.62
CA VAL A 151 1.41 -23.97 -9.03
C VAL A 151 1.68 -22.80 -9.98
N ALA A 152 2.55 -23.00 -10.95
CA ALA A 152 2.78 -22.03 -12.03
C ALA A 152 1.46 -21.79 -12.77
N ASP A 153 1.21 -20.53 -13.15
CA ASP A 153 0.02 -20.08 -13.88
C ASP A 153 -1.30 -20.14 -13.12
N ASP A 154 -1.27 -20.45 -11.81
CA ASP A 154 -2.43 -20.34 -10.96
C ASP A 154 -2.77 -18.87 -10.61
N TRP A 155 -4.02 -18.63 -10.29
CA TRP A 155 -4.56 -17.31 -9.97
C TRP A 155 -5.72 -17.42 -8.96
N ALA A 156 -6.16 -16.31 -8.40
CA ALA A 156 -7.32 -16.20 -7.53
C ALA A 156 -8.18 -14.95 -7.94
N CYS A 157 -9.46 -14.91 -7.64
CA CYS A 157 -10.22 -15.85 -6.84
C CYS A 157 -11.26 -16.57 -7.71
N ARG A 158 -11.32 -17.89 -7.60
CA ARG A 158 -12.36 -18.70 -8.25
C ARG A 158 -13.25 -19.41 -7.23
N CYS A 159 -13.62 -18.74 -6.14
CA CYS A 159 -14.58 -19.26 -5.16
C CYS A 159 -16.00 -19.31 -5.74
N PRO A 160 -16.93 -20.06 -5.11
CA PRO A 160 -18.31 -20.17 -5.61
C PRO A 160 -19.02 -18.81 -5.81
N ILE A 161 -18.73 -17.82 -4.95
CA ILE A 161 -19.32 -16.48 -5.07
C ILE A 161 -18.79 -15.76 -6.33
N CYS A 162 -17.48 -15.81 -6.57
CA CYS A 162 -16.89 -15.23 -7.78
C CYS A 162 -17.40 -15.92 -9.05
N GLN A 163 -17.48 -17.25 -9.05
CA GLN A 163 -18.04 -18.01 -10.18
C GLN A 163 -19.47 -17.60 -10.50
N LYS A 164 -20.33 -17.52 -9.48
CA LYS A 164 -21.72 -17.09 -9.65
C LYS A 164 -21.83 -15.66 -10.19
N LYS A 165 -21.07 -14.72 -9.63
CA LYS A 165 -21.05 -13.32 -10.10
C LYS A 165 -20.58 -13.20 -11.54
N PHE A 166 -19.49 -13.92 -11.88
CA PHE A 166 -18.97 -13.95 -13.24
C PHE A 166 -20.04 -14.47 -14.23
N GLU A 167 -20.68 -15.61 -13.91
CA GLU A 167 -21.73 -16.20 -14.76
C GLU A 167 -22.91 -15.25 -14.94
N GLN A 168 -23.32 -14.55 -13.88
CA GLN A 168 -24.36 -13.52 -13.97
C GLN A 168 -23.99 -12.37 -14.88
N GLN A 169 -22.72 -11.98 -14.91
CA GLN A 169 -22.24 -10.84 -15.70
C GLN A 169 -21.98 -11.21 -17.16
N TYR A 170 -21.42 -12.38 -17.43
CA TYR A 170 -20.94 -12.78 -18.75
C TYR A 170 -21.84 -13.85 -19.45
N GLY A 171 -22.75 -14.48 -18.73
CA GLY A 171 -23.71 -15.45 -19.27
C GLY A 171 -23.15 -16.87 -19.47
N TYR A 172 -21.93 -17.15 -18.98
CA TYR A 172 -21.33 -18.48 -19.05
C TYR A 172 -20.46 -18.76 -17.80
N PRO A 173 -20.18 -20.04 -17.49
CA PRO A 173 -19.40 -20.41 -16.31
C PRO A 173 -17.98 -19.81 -16.33
N MET A 174 -17.50 -19.33 -15.17
CA MET A 174 -16.17 -18.76 -15.03
C MET A 174 -15.08 -19.77 -15.41
N PRO A 175 -14.21 -19.47 -16.39
CA PRO A 175 -13.14 -20.36 -16.81
C PRO A 175 -12.11 -20.64 -15.69
N LYS A 176 -11.36 -21.74 -15.81
CA LYS A 176 -10.16 -21.98 -15.00
C LYS A 176 -8.93 -21.24 -15.52
N LEU A 177 -8.92 -20.93 -16.81
CA LEU A 177 -7.86 -20.13 -17.43
C LEU A 177 -8.12 -18.64 -17.17
N LEU A 178 -7.04 -17.88 -17.03
CA LEU A 178 -7.10 -16.42 -16.88
C LEU A 178 -7.34 -15.77 -18.25
N THR A 179 -8.60 -15.75 -18.68
CA THR A 179 -9.00 -15.07 -19.93
C THR A 179 -9.11 -13.57 -19.73
N PRO A 180 -9.13 -12.75 -20.82
CA PRO A 180 -9.33 -11.30 -20.71
C PRO A 180 -10.57 -10.90 -19.91
N GLU A 181 -11.68 -11.64 -20.05
CA GLU A 181 -12.92 -11.39 -19.33
C GLU A 181 -12.76 -11.67 -17.81
N VAL A 182 -12.01 -12.71 -17.46
CA VAL A 182 -11.69 -13.02 -16.06
C VAL A 182 -10.78 -11.94 -15.47
N VAL A 183 -9.78 -11.46 -16.20
CA VAL A 183 -8.92 -10.34 -15.78
C VAL A 183 -9.78 -9.09 -15.53
N GLN A 184 -10.63 -8.73 -16.49
CA GLN A 184 -11.51 -7.56 -16.39
C GLN A 184 -12.48 -7.68 -15.21
N PHE A 185 -13.09 -8.85 -15.02
CA PHE A 185 -13.98 -9.12 -13.87
C PHE A 185 -13.25 -8.90 -12.55
N ARG A 186 -12.06 -9.47 -12.40
CA ARG A 186 -11.26 -9.35 -11.17
C ARG A 186 -10.88 -7.90 -10.88
N GLU A 187 -10.40 -7.17 -11.88
CA GLU A 187 -10.08 -5.75 -11.76
C GLU A 187 -11.30 -4.92 -11.34
N ASN A 188 -12.46 -5.18 -11.94
CA ASN A 188 -13.69 -4.47 -11.60
C ASN A 188 -14.09 -4.72 -10.13
N GLU A 189 -14.10 -5.97 -9.70
CA GLU A 189 -14.53 -6.34 -8.35
C GLU A 189 -13.59 -5.83 -7.25
N ALA A 190 -12.30 -5.91 -7.50
CA ALA A 190 -11.30 -5.41 -6.56
C ALA A 190 -11.35 -3.87 -6.45
N LEU A 191 -11.37 -3.19 -7.59
CA LEU A 191 -11.44 -1.72 -7.63
C LEU A 191 -12.74 -1.19 -7.02
N GLU A 192 -13.88 -1.80 -7.34
CA GLU A 192 -15.19 -1.44 -6.79
C GLU A 192 -15.21 -1.53 -5.26
N THR A 193 -14.56 -2.54 -4.70
CA THR A 193 -14.49 -2.71 -3.23
C THR A 193 -13.75 -1.55 -2.57
N LEU A 194 -12.60 -1.13 -3.11
CA LEU A 194 -11.85 0.01 -2.55
C LEU A 194 -12.52 1.36 -2.88
N ARG A 195 -13.17 1.48 -4.04
CA ARG A 195 -13.96 2.68 -4.37
C ARG A 195 -15.06 2.90 -3.34
N ILE A 196 -15.85 1.86 -3.03
CA ILE A 196 -16.91 1.95 -2.00
C ILE A 196 -16.33 2.27 -0.62
N ALA A 197 -15.23 1.62 -0.22
CA ALA A 197 -14.58 1.93 1.05
C ALA A 197 -14.16 3.42 1.12
N SER A 198 -13.56 3.93 0.04
CA SER A 198 -13.12 5.32 -0.06
C SER A 198 -14.29 6.30 -0.01
N GLU A 199 -15.39 6.00 -0.68
CA GLU A 199 -16.62 6.82 -0.63
C GLU A 199 -17.21 6.86 0.78
N LYS A 200 -17.22 5.73 1.49
CA LYS A 200 -17.68 5.67 2.88
C LYS A 200 -16.79 6.50 3.83
N ILE A 201 -15.47 6.46 3.62
CA ILE A 201 -14.52 7.31 4.36
C ILE A 201 -14.83 8.78 4.06
N LYS A 202 -14.93 9.17 2.80
CA LYS A 202 -15.20 10.55 2.39
C LYS A 202 -16.57 11.07 2.80
N ALA A 203 -17.56 10.20 2.94
CA ALA A 203 -18.86 10.57 3.49
C ALA A 203 -18.79 11.00 4.96
N ILE A 204 -17.81 10.48 5.72
CA ILE A 204 -17.55 10.85 7.12
C ILE A 204 -16.52 11.97 7.21
N ARG A 205 -15.46 11.90 6.43
CA ARG A 205 -14.33 12.82 6.36
C ARG A 205 -14.09 13.27 4.92
N PRO A 206 -14.83 14.29 4.44
CA PRO A 206 -14.68 14.78 3.07
C PRO A 206 -13.29 15.31 2.75
N ASP A 207 -12.56 15.76 3.77
CA ASP A 207 -11.19 16.27 3.73
C ASP A 207 -10.11 15.17 3.67
N ALA A 208 -10.45 13.92 4.01
CA ALA A 208 -9.48 12.83 4.03
C ALA A 208 -8.96 12.52 2.63
N LYS A 209 -7.62 12.52 2.46
CA LYS A 209 -6.98 12.08 1.23
C LYS A 209 -6.95 10.57 1.14
N ILE A 210 -7.25 10.04 -0.04
CA ILE A 210 -7.18 8.60 -0.33
C ILE A 210 -6.06 8.36 -1.33
N THR A 211 -5.02 7.66 -0.91
CA THR A 211 -3.94 7.20 -1.79
C THR A 211 -4.18 5.75 -2.21
N CYS A 212 -4.09 5.47 -3.50
CA CYS A 212 -4.03 4.10 -4.00
C CYS A 212 -2.64 3.84 -4.58
N CYS A 213 -1.89 2.96 -3.91
CA CYS A 213 -0.56 2.55 -4.32
C CYS A 213 -0.65 1.25 -5.09
N VAL A 214 -0.24 1.27 -6.36
CA VAL A 214 -0.23 0.10 -7.22
C VAL A 214 1.19 -0.40 -7.46
N HIS A 215 1.32 -1.65 -7.83
CA HIS A 215 2.61 -2.26 -8.04
C HIS A 215 3.36 -1.63 -9.22
N ALA A 216 4.61 -1.21 -8.99
CA ALA A 216 5.42 -0.52 -9.98
C ALA A 216 6.03 -1.44 -11.06
N THR A 217 6.11 -2.74 -10.80
CA THR A 217 6.89 -3.63 -11.63
C THR A 217 6.10 -4.26 -12.76
N GLN A 218 6.65 -4.17 -13.97
CA GLN A 218 6.36 -5.10 -15.06
C GLN A 218 7.27 -6.34 -14.95
N ASN A 219 7.76 -6.66 -13.78
CA ASN A 219 8.72 -7.74 -13.60
C ASN A 219 8.05 -9.10 -13.82
N THR A 220 8.74 -9.97 -14.54
CA THR A 220 8.34 -11.34 -14.88
C THR A 220 8.04 -12.23 -13.66
N TYR A 221 8.50 -11.88 -12.47
CA TYR A 221 8.15 -12.57 -11.22
C TYR A 221 6.72 -12.32 -10.77
N TYR A 222 6.15 -11.16 -11.07
CA TYR A 222 4.79 -10.80 -10.74
C TYR A 222 4.07 -10.54 -12.05
N VAL A 223 3.39 -11.55 -12.56
CA VAL A 223 2.50 -11.35 -13.70
C VAL A 223 1.39 -10.43 -13.24
N THR A 224 1.45 -9.20 -13.68
CA THR A 224 0.62 -8.08 -13.24
C THR A 224 -0.86 -8.43 -13.31
N GLU A 225 -1.33 -9.03 -14.39
CA GLU A 225 -2.71 -9.47 -14.63
C GLU A 225 -3.32 -10.33 -13.52
N ARG A 226 -2.51 -10.83 -12.58
CA ARG A 226 -2.96 -11.67 -11.47
C ARG A 226 -3.22 -10.90 -10.19
N ARG A 227 -2.76 -9.64 -10.10
CA ARG A 227 -2.97 -8.79 -8.92
C ARG A 227 -4.36 -8.16 -8.88
N GLY A 228 -4.92 -7.75 -10.02
CA GLY A 228 -6.23 -7.14 -10.12
C GLY A 228 -6.25 -5.62 -10.07
N TYR A 229 -5.09 -4.95 -10.01
CA TYR A 229 -4.92 -3.50 -10.05
C TYR A 229 -3.86 -3.07 -11.07
N ASP A 230 -3.78 -3.79 -12.17
CA ASP A 230 -2.70 -3.65 -13.15
C ASP A 230 -3.00 -2.61 -14.22
N ASN A 231 -4.27 -2.24 -14.36
CA ASN A 231 -4.70 -1.17 -15.22
C ASN A 231 -4.62 0.18 -14.50
N TRP A 232 -3.45 0.82 -14.59
CA TRP A 232 -3.18 2.09 -13.91
C TRP A 232 -4.10 3.23 -14.32
N ASP A 233 -4.49 3.30 -15.60
CA ASP A 233 -5.46 4.30 -16.09
C ASP A 233 -6.80 4.13 -15.38
N LYS A 234 -7.27 2.91 -15.21
CA LYS A 234 -8.53 2.61 -14.54
C LYS A 234 -8.49 2.95 -13.05
N VAL A 235 -7.38 2.64 -12.37
CA VAL A 235 -7.17 3.01 -10.96
C VAL A 235 -7.15 4.53 -10.80
N ALA A 236 -6.31 5.22 -11.57
CA ALA A 236 -6.15 6.67 -11.49
C ALA A 236 -7.42 7.45 -11.90
N SER A 237 -8.26 6.90 -12.80
CA SER A 237 -9.54 7.51 -13.18
C SER A 237 -10.64 7.37 -12.14
N THR A 238 -10.40 6.65 -11.03
CA THR A 238 -11.38 6.47 -9.96
C THR A 238 -11.51 7.75 -9.15
N ASP A 239 -12.68 8.38 -9.15
CA ASP A 239 -12.91 9.68 -8.49
C ASP A 239 -12.69 9.67 -6.98
N ALA A 240 -12.92 8.51 -6.34
CA ALA A 240 -12.75 8.35 -4.90
C ALA A 240 -11.29 8.39 -4.43
N PHE A 241 -10.30 8.30 -5.34
CA PHE A 241 -8.89 8.39 -5.01
C PHE A 241 -8.34 9.79 -5.33
N ASP A 242 -7.49 10.33 -4.47
CA ASP A 242 -6.89 11.65 -4.59
C ASP A 242 -5.44 11.59 -5.05
N VAL A 243 -4.71 10.54 -4.63
CA VAL A 243 -3.30 10.35 -4.91
C VAL A 243 -3.07 9.03 -5.62
N PHE A 244 -2.40 9.08 -6.77
CA PHE A 244 -1.93 7.90 -7.48
C PHE A 244 -0.49 7.61 -7.08
N SER A 245 -0.25 6.45 -6.50
CA SER A 245 1.06 6.02 -6.00
C SER A 245 1.52 4.74 -6.68
N THR A 246 2.82 4.57 -6.78
CA THR A 246 3.43 3.33 -7.26
C THR A 246 4.54 2.88 -6.32
N THR A 247 4.62 1.57 -6.15
CA THR A 247 5.46 0.96 -5.12
C THR A 247 6.96 1.09 -5.36
N ILE A 248 7.70 0.56 -4.44
CA ILE A 248 9.16 0.46 -4.41
C ILE A 248 9.70 -0.23 -5.67
N ILE A 249 10.87 0.24 -6.12
CA ILE A 249 11.68 -0.40 -7.16
C ILE A 249 12.99 -0.87 -6.53
N ASN A 250 13.38 -2.10 -6.85
CA ASN A 250 14.65 -2.65 -6.38
C ASN A 250 15.84 -1.91 -7.00
N TYR A 251 16.80 -1.48 -6.18
CA TYR A 251 17.99 -0.74 -6.61
C TYR A 251 18.92 -1.49 -7.56
N ASN A 252 18.77 -2.80 -7.70
CA ASN A 252 19.51 -3.60 -8.67
C ASN A 252 18.99 -3.45 -10.10
N LEU A 253 17.88 -2.73 -10.31
CA LEU A 253 17.35 -2.43 -11.64
C LEU A 253 18.08 -1.23 -12.26
N PRO A 254 18.15 -1.16 -13.62
CA PRO A 254 18.76 -0.02 -14.30
C PRO A 254 18.05 1.30 -13.99
N GLN A 255 18.78 2.40 -14.00
CA GLN A 255 18.22 3.75 -13.81
C GLN A 255 17.06 4.04 -14.75
N SER A 256 17.15 3.63 -16.01
CA SER A 256 16.08 3.80 -17.00
C SER A 256 14.76 3.16 -16.57
N PHE A 257 14.78 2.16 -15.72
CA PHE A 257 13.57 1.57 -15.17
C PHE A 257 12.89 2.51 -14.16
N PHE A 258 13.68 3.14 -13.29
CA PHE A 258 13.19 4.16 -12.36
C PHE A 258 12.59 5.36 -13.11
N GLU A 259 13.30 5.86 -14.14
CA GLU A 259 12.84 6.96 -15.00
C GLU A 259 11.51 6.61 -15.69
N ASN A 260 11.42 5.45 -16.32
CA ASN A 260 10.22 5.03 -17.06
C ASN A 260 9.00 4.88 -16.16
N ILE A 261 9.15 4.22 -15.00
CA ILE A 261 8.05 4.03 -14.05
C ILE A 261 7.63 5.37 -13.44
N THR A 262 8.59 6.21 -13.06
CA THR A 262 8.31 7.52 -12.47
C THR A 262 7.61 8.44 -13.47
N LYS A 263 8.12 8.51 -14.71
CA LYS A 263 7.44 9.25 -15.77
C LYS A 263 6.02 8.80 -15.98
N ARG A 264 5.80 7.49 -16.08
CA ARG A 264 4.45 6.92 -16.24
C ARG A 264 3.56 7.25 -15.04
N THR A 265 4.07 7.21 -13.81
CA THR A 265 3.31 7.56 -12.60
C THR A 265 2.86 9.02 -12.64
N VAL A 266 3.78 9.95 -12.93
CA VAL A 266 3.51 11.38 -13.01
C VAL A 266 2.54 11.69 -14.16
N ASP A 267 2.76 11.12 -15.35
CA ASP A 267 1.91 11.34 -16.53
C ASP A 267 0.46 10.88 -16.27
N ILE A 268 0.28 9.70 -15.69
CA ILE A 268 -1.05 9.16 -15.37
C ILE A 268 -1.74 9.98 -14.29
N ALA A 269 -1.06 10.31 -13.21
CA ALA A 269 -1.61 11.16 -12.16
C ALA A 269 -2.07 12.51 -12.74
N SER A 270 -1.21 13.17 -13.51
CA SER A 270 -1.53 14.43 -14.18
C SER A 270 -2.71 14.32 -15.13
N LYS A 271 -2.79 13.25 -15.93
CA LYS A 271 -3.90 12.99 -16.87
C LYS A 271 -5.26 12.97 -16.18
N TYR A 272 -5.32 12.46 -14.97
CA TYR A 272 -6.57 12.34 -14.21
C TYR A 272 -6.71 13.37 -13.08
N GLY A 273 -5.82 14.39 -13.02
CA GLY A 273 -5.87 15.45 -12.02
C GLY A 273 -5.60 14.95 -10.60
N LYS A 274 -4.78 13.92 -10.45
CA LYS A 274 -4.39 13.35 -9.15
C LYS A 274 -3.02 13.87 -8.71
N GLU A 275 -2.80 13.93 -7.41
CA GLU A 275 -1.45 14.04 -6.86
C GLU A 275 -0.67 12.75 -7.14
N ASN A 276 0.66 12.83 -7.17
CA ASN A 276 1.49 11.65 -7.40
C ASN A 276 2.42 11.38 -6.22
N GLN A 277 2.72 10.09 -6.01
CA GLN A 277 3.60 9.65 -4.92
C GLN A 277 4.49 8.51 -5.39
N ARG A 278 5.75 8.50 -4.90
CA ARG A 278 6.72 7.44 -5.13
C ARG A 278 7.27 6.91 -3.82
N TRP A 279 7.73 5.66 -3.85
CA TRP A 279 8.30 4.98 -2.71
C TRP A 279 9.79 4.72 -2.87
N ILE A 280 10.51 4.85 -1.77
CA ILE A 280 11.93 4.58 -1.61
C ILE A 280 12.09 3.22 -0.92
N MET A 281 13.03 2.40 -1.41
CA MET A 281 13.38 1.14 -0.77
C MET A 281 14.25 1.38 0.45
N GLY A 282 13.66 1.32 1.63
CA GLY A 282 14.31 1.52 2.91
C GLY A 282 14.51 0.23 3.70
N TYR A 283 14.68 -0.91 3.04
CA TYR A 283 14.88 -2.23 3.65
C TYR A 283 15.65 -3.13 2.68
N PHE A 284 16.16 -4.27 3.11
CA PHE A 284 16.93 -5.23 2.26
C PHE A 284 17.90 -4.56 1.29
N ASN A 285 18.46 -3.42 1.68
CA ASN A 285 19.35 -2.65 0.83
C ASN A 285 20.80 -3.09 1.10
N GLU A 286 21.48 -3.55 0.06
CA GLU A 286 22.89 -3.94 0.16
C GLU A 286 23.78 -2.70 0.38
N PRO A 287 24.90 -2.83 1.12
CA PRO A 287 25.76 -1.70 1.46
C PRO A 287 26.20 -0.85 0.26
N GLU A 288 26.46 -1.47 -0.88
CA GLU A 288 26.84 -0.80 -2.12
C GLU A 288 25.74 0.07 -2.73
N ASN A 289 24.51 -0.07 -2.26
CA ASN A 289 23.35 0.69 -2.73
C ASN A 289 22.98 1.88 -1.82
N LEU A 290 23.71 2.12 -0.71
CA LEU A 290 23.36 3.18 0.23
C LEU A 290 23.30 4.58 -0.42
N ASP A 291 24.25 4.89 -1.29
CA ASP A 291 24.27 6.19 -1.97
C ASP A 291 23.17 6.33 -3.03
N LYS A 292 22.64 5.23 -3.56
CA LYS A 292 21.52 5.27 -4.51
C LYS A 292 20.22 5.84 -3.92
N VAL A 293 20.05 5.77 -2.60
CA VAL A 293 18.89 6.39 -1.93
C VAL A 293 18.83 7.88 -2.27
N LYS A 294 19.95 8.57 -2.17
CA LYS A 294 20.05 10.00 -2.47
C LYS A 294 19.84 10.26 -3.95
N GLU A 295 20.52 9.51 -4.82
CA GLU A 295 20.38 9.62 -6.28
C GLU A 295 18.92 9.45 -6.72
N ILE A 296 18.19 8.48 -6.15
CA ILE A 296 16.79 8.22 -6.50
C ILE A 296 15.87 9.31 -5.95
N CYS A 297 16.10 9.85 -4.74
CA CYS A 297 15.34 10.98 -4.23
C CYS A 297 15.45 12.20 -5.15
N HIS A 298 16.65 12.55 -5.59
CA HIS A 298 16.87 13.64 -6.54
C HIS A 298 16.24 13.36 -7.91
N LEU A 299 16.38 12.15 -8.44
CA LEU A 299 15.74 11.75 -9.68
C LEU A 299 14.22 11.97 -9.62
N TYR A 300 13.59 11.58 -8.51
CA TYR A 300 12.15 11.73 -8.34
C TYR A 300 11.73 13.19 -8.24
N ASP A 301 12.50 14.05 -7.54
CA ASP A 301 12.26 15.49 -7.48
C ASP A 301 12.38 16.13 -8.88
N ASP A 302 13.46 15.83 -9.61
CA ASP A 302 13.69 16.32 -10.98
C ASP A 302 12.55 15.90 -11.95
N MET A 303 11.94 14.76 -11.71
CA MET A 303 10.84 14.23 -12.53
C MET A 303 9.45 14.73 -12.10
N GLY A 304 9.35 15.58 -11.08
CA GLY A 304 8.09 16.19 -10.65
C GLY A 304 7.23 15.31 -9.74
N VAL A 305 7.86 14.42 -8.97
CA VAL A 305 7.19 13.71 -7.90
C VAL A 305 6.83 14.69 -6.78
N GLU A 306 5.62 14.58 -6.23
CA GLU A 306 5.12 15.51 -5.22
C GLU A 306 5.31 14.98 -3.78
N SER A 307 5.30 13.64 -3.61
CA SER A 307 5.42 13.00 -2.30
C SER A 307 6.37 11.80 -2.36
N LEU A 308 7.30 11.71 -1.40
CA LEU A 308 8.23 10.60 -1.23
C LEU A 308 8.00 9.91 0.11
N PHE A 309 7.78 8.62 0.06
CA PHE A 309 7.72 7.79 1.27
C PHE A 309 8.73 6.65 1.19
N ALA A 310 9.23 6.21 2.33
CA ALA A 310 10.09 5.03 2.39
C ALA A 310 9.44 3.91 3.22
N TRP A 311 9.56 2.72 2.77
CA TRP A 311 9.40 1.54 3.57
C TRP A 311 10.79 1.10 4.01
N THR A 312 11.26 1.36 5.25
CA THR A 312 10.42 1.74 6.39
C THR A 312 11.29 2.48 7.43
N TYR A 313 10.66 2.99 8.50
CA TYR A 313 11.34 3.66 9.61
C TYR A 313 12.57 2.88 10.08
N ARG A 314 13.70 3.60 10.29
CA ARG A 314 15.01 3.07 10.70
C ARG A 314 15.54 1.92 9.82
N GLY A 315 15.21 1.91 8.52
CA GLY A 315 15.65 0.84 7.62
C GLY A 315 15.16 -0.56 8.01
N GLY A 316 14.05 -0.64 8.73
CA GLY A 316 13.52 -1.89 9.26
C GLY A 316 14.30 -2.48 10.44
N HIS A 317 15.19 -1.70 11.08
CA HIS A 317 16.01 -2.17 12.20
C HIS A 317 15.17 -2.89 13.27
N GLY A 318 15.63 -4.06 13.68
CA GLY A 318 14.91 -4.92 14.62
C GLY A 318 13.86 -5.83 14.01
N THR A 319 13.65 -5.81 12.71
CA THR A 319 12.75 -6.71 11.97
C THR A 319 13.51 -7.68 11.08
N VAL A 320 12.80 -8.68 10.54
CA VAL A 320 13.38 -9.62 9.55
C VAL A 320 13.66 -8.97 8.19
N LEU A 321 13.12 -7.76 7.97
CA LEU A 321 13.32 -6.97 6.76
C LEU A 321 14.48 -5.97 6.88
N ALA A 322 15.18 -5.96 8.03
CA ALA A 322 16.24 -5.00 8.30
C ALA A 322 17.30 -5.00 7.18
N ALA A 323 17.64 -3.80 6.70
CA ALA A 323 18.82 -3.62 5.88
C ALA A 323 20.09 -4.00 6.67
N PRO A 324 21.16 -4.50 6.04
CA PRO A 324 22.42 -4.82 6.71
C PRO A 324 23.01 -3.63 7.51
N HIS A 325 22.83 -2.41 6.98
CA HIS A 325 23.23 -1.14 7.60
C HIS A 325 22.01 -0.24 7.82
N ALA A 326 20.99 -0.78 8.49
CA ALA A 326 19.67 -0.16 8.61
C ALA A 326 19.71 1.29 9.12
N LEU A 327 20.49 1.57 10.15
CA LEU A 327 20.59 2.92 10.71
C LEU A 327 21.36 3.87 9.80
N GLU A 328 22.42 3.41 9.14
CA GLU A 328 23.14 4.22 8.14
C GLU A 328 22.24 4.54 6.94
N LEU A 329 21.44 3.56 6.47
CA LEU A 329 20.44 3.78 5.43
C LEU A 329 19.40 4.82 5.86
N TRP A 330 18.99 4.79 7.13
CA TRP A 330 18.06 5.75 7.71
C TRP A 330 18.64 7.18 7.72
N ASP A 331 19.91 7.33 8.14
CA ASP A 331 20.60 8.61 8.13
C ASP A 331 20.74 9.17 6.68
N LYS A 332 21.14 8.33 5.72
CA LYS A 332 21.21 8.69 4.31
C LYS A 332 19.86 9.13 3.72
N LEU A 333 18.79 8.45 4.11
CA LEU A 333 17.45 8.85 3.70
C LEU A 333 17.07 10.22 4.28
N GLY A 334 17.37 10.46 5.56
CA GLY A 334 17.12 11.73 6.22
C GLY A 334 17.89 12.90 5.56
N GLU A 335 19.17 12.69 5.19
CA GLU A 335 19.96 13.64 4.40
C GLU A 335 19.28 13.95 3.05
N ALA A 336 18.92 12.91 2.30
CA ALA A 336 18.28 13.04 1.01
C ALA A 336 16.93 13.79 1.11
N TYR A 337 16.12 13.48 2.10
CA TYR A 337 14.85 14.19 2.35
C TYR A 337 15.10 15.67 2.67
N GLY A 338 16.15 15.97 3.44
CA GLY A 338 16.54 17.36 3.74
C GLY A 338 16.91 18.20 2.53
N GLU A 339 17.43 17.56 1.47
CA GLU A 339 17.84 18.22 0.23
C GLU A 339 16.66 18.42 -0.75
N VAL A 340 15.71 17.48 -0.83
CA VAL A 340 14.62 17.52 -1.82
C VAL A 340 13.32 18.11 -1.29
N LEU A 341 13.06 18.05 0.04
CA LEU A 341 11.85 18.62 0.64
C LEU A 341 11.85 20.14 0.53
N ASP A 342 10.83 20.70 -0.09
CA ASP A 342 10.64 22.14 -0.18
C ASP A 342 10.63 22.77 1.23
N PRO A 343 11.49 23.77 1.48
CA PRO A 343 11.62 24.39 2.81
C PRO A 343 10.31 24.91 3.42
N GLN A 344 9.32 25.27 2.60
CA GLN A 344 8.01 25.75 3.08
C GLN A 344 7.20 24.65 3.79
N TYR A 345 7.49 23.39 3.51
CA TYR A 345 6.79 22.22 4.10
C TYR A 345 7.57 21.57 5.26
N LYS A 346 8.78 22.06 5.56
CA LYS A 346 9.54 21.57 6.73
C LYS A 346 8.83 21.91 8.03
N ILE A 347 8.75 20.92 8.92
CA ILE A 347 8.29 21.14 10.30
C ILE A 347 9.34 22.00 11.01
N LYS A 348 8.88 23.06 11.73
CA LYS A 348 9.74 24.04 12.39
C LYS A 348 10.01 23.63 13.83
#